data_fa7998be85470c0824ff55b80cd34cd4
#
_entry.id   fa7998be85470c0824ff55b80cd34cd4
#
_cell.length_a   1.000
_cell.length_b   1.000
_cell.length_c   1.000
_cell.angle_alpha   90.00
_cell.angle_beta   90.00
_cell.angle_gamma   90.00
#
_symmetry.space_group_name_H-M   'P 1'
#
loop_
_entity.id
_entity.type
_entity.pdbx_description
1 polymer ?
#
loop_
_entity_poly.entity_id
_entity_poly.type
_entity_poly.pdbx_seq_one_letter_code
_entity_poly.pdbx_strand_id
1 'polypeptide(L)'
;MITIKFNNNNTHTYNSFEEILQLDNYNDIIYIDCSNNNLSSLPELPNSLQHLSCEYNNLSSLPDLPNSLTHLWCYNNSLSSLPDLPNSLILLECYNNSLSNLPKLPNSLIELYCQYNIISNLPELPNSLSSCYYECNPIYEYIKQYFDGETKNYIEHNKNMRRIFANKISNWFLECKYNPKYLYCRQKLMKEYDELYN
;
A
#
# COMPACT_ATOMS: atom_id res chain seq x y z
N MET A 1 15.73 21.33 -4.53
CA MET A 1 16.64 20.68 -5.53
C MET A 1 16.39 19.18 -5.52
N ILE A 2 16.42 18.58 -6.68
CA ILE A 2 16.16 17.14 -6.90
C ILE A 2 17.47 16.46 -7.24
N THR A 3 17.81 15.39 -6.52
CA THR A 3 19.02 14.61 -6.74
C THR A 3 18.68 13.32 -7.47
N ILE A 4 19.39 13.00 -8.53
CA ILE A 4 19.26 11.72 -9.26
C ILE A 4 20.58 10.96 -9.32
N LYS A 5 20.48 9.63 -9.43
CA LYS A 5 21.65 8.77 -9.71
C LYS A 5 21.33 7.81 -10.83
N PHE A 6 22.35 7.55 -11.65
CA PHE A 6 22.34 6.58 -12.72
C PHE A 6 23.05 5.28 -12.31
N ASN A 7 22.87 4.24 -13.08
CA ASN A 7 23.52 2.93 -12.85
C ASN A 7 25.06 2.98 -12.73
N ASN A 8 25.70 3.99 -13.30
CA ASN A 8 27.16 4.20 -13.22
C ASN A 8 27.60 4.96 -11.95
N ASN A 9 26.70 5.12 -10.96
CA ASN A 9 26.88 5.87 -9.71
C ASN A 9 27.11 7.39 -9.88
N ASN A 10 26.95 7.95 -11.07
CA ASN A 10 26.98 9.39 -11.26
C ASN A 10 25.77 10.03 -10.59
N THR A 11 26.02 11.06 -9.78
CA THR A 11 25.00 11.82 -9.06
C THR A 11 24.89 13.22 -9.64
N HIS A 12 23.67 13.66 -9.94
CA HIS A 12 23.39 14.98 -10.47
C HIS A 12 22.24 15.63 -9.70
N THR A 13 22.24 16.96 -9.63
CA THR A 13 21.20 17.75 -8.97
C THR A 13 20.56 18.72 -9.95
N TYR A 14 19.24 18.84 -9.88
CA TYR A 14 18.44 19.70 -10.75
C TYR A 14 17.50 20.55 -9.91
N ASN A 15 17.04 21.67 -10.47
CA ASN A 15 16.09 22.53 -9.76
C ASN A 15 14.65 22.07 -9.90
N SER A 16 14.32 21.37 -10.98
CA SER A 16 12.96 20.92 -11.26
C SER A 16 12.95 19.59 -12.02
N PHE A 17 11.77 18.96 -12.06
CA PHE A 17 11.54 17.76 -12.88
C PHE A 17 11.53 18.07 -14.37
N GLU A 18 11.16 19.28 -14.80
CA GLU A 18 11.17 19.68 -16.20
C GLU A 18 12.60 19.54 -16.80
N GLU A 19 13.64 19.87 -16.03
CA GLU A 19 15.04 19.68 -16.46
C GLU A 19 15.38 18.19 -16.59
N ILE A 20 14.95 17.36 -15.65
CA ILE A 20 15.21 15.91 -15.60
C ILE A 20 14.50 15.17 -16.75
N LEU A 21 13.27 15.57 -17.06
CA LEU A 21 12.46 14.95 -18.12
C LEU A 21 13.01 15.21 -19.54
N GLN A 22 13.92 16.18 -19.71
CA GLN A 22 14.61 16.46 -20.99
C GLN A 22 15.87 15.60 -21.19
N LEU A 23 16.25 14.77 -20.22
CA LEU A 23 17.44 13.94 -20.32
C LEU A 23 17.19 12.76 -21.29
N ASP A 24 18.06 12.57 -22.28
CA ASP A 24 17.98 11.43 -23.21
C ASP A 24 18.05 10.07 -22.48
N ASN A 25 18.72 10.05 -21.33
CA ASN A 25 18.91 8.86 -20.49
C ASN A 25 18.00 8.86 -19.24
N TYR A 26 16.83 9.50 -19.30
CA TYR A 26 15.87 9.54 -18.20
C TYR A 26 15.54 8.14 -17.66
N ASN A 27 15.36 7.18 -18.56
CA ASN A 27 15.05 5.80 -18.18
C ASN A 27 16.23 5.00 -17.59
N ASP A 28 17.42 5.57 -17.51
CA ASP A 28 18.59 4.96 -16.83
C ASP A 28 18.73 5.42 -15.37
N ILE A 29 17.83 6.29 -14.91
CA ILE A 29 17.82 6.79 -13.53
C ILE A 29 17.34 5.67 -12.59
N ILE A 30 18.16 5.35 -11.59
CA ILE A 30 17.86 4.32 -10.58
C ILE A 30 17.51 4.89 -9.20
N TYR A 31 17.79 6.16 -8.96
CA TYR A 31 17.55 6.83 -7.69
C TYR A 31 17.06 8.25 -7.95
N ILE A 32 15.97 8.62 -7.27
CA ILE A 32 15.45 9.99 -7.21
C ILE A 32 15.24 10.38 -5.75
N ASP A 33 15.84 11.49 -5.36
CA ASP A 33 15.53 12.18 -4.11
C ASP A 33 14.98 13.57 -4.44
N CYS A 34 13.68 13.72 -4.24
CA CYS A 34 12.95 14.98 -4.38
C CYS A 34 12.30 15.42 -3.06
N SER A 35 12.84 14.96 -1.93
CA SER A 35 12.36 15.32 -0.60
C SER A 35 12.46 16.81 -0.31
N ASN A 36 11.59 17.33 0.54
CA ASN A 36 11.60 18.74 1.01
C ASN A 36 11.55 19.79 -0.12
N ASN A 37 10.73 19.58 -1.15
CA ASN A 37 10.63 20.50 -2.31
C ASN A 37 9.25 21.15 -2.49
N ASN A 38 8.31 20.98 -1.54
CA ASN A 38 6.94 21.50 -1.61
C ASN A 38 6.17 21.02 -2.87
N LEU A 39 6.51 19.84 -3.40
CA LEU A 39 5.88 19.29 -4.59
C LEU A 39 4.43 18.88 -4.30
N SER A 40 3.52 19.20 -5.21
CA SER A 40 2.11 18.79 -5.15
C SER A 40 1.82 17.53 -6.01
N SER A 41 2.72 17.20 -6.93
CA SER A 41 2.65 16.01 -7.79
C SER A 41 4.03 15.58 -8.24
N LEU A 42 4.16 14.33 -8.66
CA LEU A 42 5.34 13.79 -9.34
C LEU A 42 4.98 13.48 -10.81
N PRO A 43 5.93 13.58 -11.72
CA PRO A 43 5.76 13.12 -13.10
C PRO A 43 5.74 11.58 -13.16
N GLU A 44 5.54 11.03 -14.36
CA GLU A 44 5.78 9.61 -14.63
C GLU A 44 7.23 9.24 -14.26
N LEU A 45 7.40 8.10 -13.56
CA LEU A 45 8.69 7.68 -13.04
C LEU A 45 9.46 6.83 -14.07
N PRO A 46 10.81 6.91 -14.08
CA PRO A 46 11.62 6.10 -14.99
C PRO A 46 11.49 4.60 -14.66
N ASN A 47 11.41 3.77 -15.71
CA ASN A 47 11.20 2.32 -15.58
C ASN A 47 12.32 1.58 -14.84
N SER A 48 13.53 2.15 -14.78
CA SER A 48 14.69 1.59 -14.07
C SER A 48 14.79 2.01 -12.62
N LEU A 49 13.88 2.88 -12.13
CA LEU A 49 13.96 3.46 -10.78
C LEU A 49 13.88 2.38 -9.70
N GLN A 50 14.86 2.35 -8.82
CA GLN A 50 14.97 1.41 -7.70
C GLN A 50 14.66 2.08 -6.35
N HIS A 51 14.98 3.36 -6.21
CA HIS A 51 14.83 4.11 -4.97
C HIS A 51 14.14 5.46 -5.24
N LEU A 52 13.03 5.70 -4.56
CA LEU A 52 12.29 6.96 -4.60
C LEU A 52 12.17 7.57 -3.20
N SER A 53 12.75 8.74 -3.00
CA SER A 53 12.64 9.57 -1.81
C SER A 53 11.82 10.81 -2.18
N CYS A 54 10.58 10.89 -1.70
CA CYS A 54 9.67 12.01 -1.97
C CYS A 54 8.97 12.51 -0.69
N GLU A 55 9.56 12.23 0.46
CA GLU A 55 9.05 12.66 1.76
C GLU A 55 9.11 14.18 1.95
N TYR A 56 8.35 14.68 2.94
CA TYR A 56 8.26 16.11 3.27
C TYR A 56 7.87 16.97 2.05
N ASN A 57 6.77 16.59 1.38
CA ASN A 57 6.17 17.32 0.28
C ASN A 57 4.66 17.53 0.53
N ASN A 58 3.93 18.02 -0.46
CA ASN A 58 2.47 18.24 -0.41
C ASN A 58 1.74 17.28 -1.38
N LEU A 59 2.28 16.07 -1.58
CA LEU A 59 1.73 15.11 -2.52
C LEU A 59 0.38 14.58 -2.02
N SER A 60 -0.65 14.63 -2.86
CA SER A 60 -1.97 14.04 -2.60
C SER A 60 -2.11 12.65 -3.21
N SER A 61 -1.27 12.31 -4.18
CA SER A 61 -1.18 11.01 -4.85
C SER A 61 0.23 10.75 -5.37
N LEU A 62 0.55 9.50 -5.65
CA LEU A 62 1.75 9.09 -6.37
C LEU A 62 1.37 8.61 -7.78
N PRO A 63 2.25 8.74 -8.78
CA PRO A 63 2.09 8.09 -10.08
C PRO A 63 2.25 6.56 -9.95
N ASP A 64 2.02 5.83 -11.04
CA ASP A 64 2.30 4.40 -11.09
C ASP A 64 3.77 4.11 -10.74
N LEU A 65 3.99 3.08 -9.93
CA LEU A 65 5.32 2.72 -9.46
C LEU A 65 5.96 1.70 -10.40
N PRO A 66 7.22 1.92 -10.84
CA PRO A 66 7.89 1.00 -11.76
C PRO A 66 8.20 -0.34 -11.07
N ASN A 67 8.20 -1.41 -11.87
CA ASN A 67 8.45 -2.79 -11.40
C ASN A 67 9.87 -3.01 -10.84
N SER A 68 10.78 -2.09 -11.05
CA SER A 68 12.15 -2.09 -10.52
C SER A 68 12.25 -1.49 -9.10
N LEU A 69 11.21 -0.80 -8.62
CA LEU A 69 11.27 -0.05 -7.36
C LEU A 69 11.39 -1.00 -6.17
N THR A 70 12.42 -0.79 -5.36
CA THR A 70 12.73 -1.58 -4.16
C THR A 70 12.52 -0.80 -2.86
N HIS A 71 12.70 0.52 -2.88
CA HIS A 71 12.59 1.37 -1.70
C HIS A 71 11.74 2.60 -2.01
N LEU A 72 10.73 2.85 -1.18
CA LEU A 72 9.85 4.00 -1.30
C LEU A 72 9.73 4.73 0.04
N TRP A 73 10.20 5.97 0.06
CA TRP A 73 10.02 6.92 1.15
C TRP A 73 9.05 8.01 0.71
N CYS A 74 7.80 7.96 1.19
CA CYS A 74 6.75 8.92 0.86
C CYS A 74 6.03 9.48 2.10
N TYR A 75 6.66 9.37 3.25
CA TYR A 75 6.12 9.86 4.52
C TYR A 75 6.06 11.40 4.59
N ASN A 76 5.30 11.95 5.54
CA ASN A 76 5.07 13.40 5.67
C ASN A 76 4.58 14.04 4.36
N ASN A 77 3.46 13.55 3.85
CA ASN A 77 2.73 14.06 2.70
C ASN A 77 1.22 14.13 3.02
N SER A 78 0.38 14.32 2.01
CA SER A 78 -1.09 14.34 2.14
C SER A 78 -1.75 13.20 1.34
N LEU A 79 -1.06 12.05 1.22
CA LEU A 79 -1.53 10.92 0.43
C LEU A 79 -2.80 10.31 1.05
N SER A 80 -3.86 10.16 0.27
CA SER A 80 -5.10 9.51 0.67
C SER A 80 -5.13 8.01 0.29
N SER A 81 -4.33 7.62 -0.69
CA SER A 81 -4.13 6.25 -1.16
C SER A 81 -2.74 6.06 -1.73
N LEU A 82 -2.31 4.81 -1.85
CA LEU A 82 -1.10 4.42 -2.60
C LEU A 82 -1.52 3.69 -3.88
N PRO A 83 -0.74 3.80 -4.97
CA PRO A 83 -0.92 2.96 -6.16
C PRO A 83 -0.57 1.49 -5.84
N ASP A 84 -0.77 0.60 -6.81
CA ASP A 84 -0.33 -0.79 -6.69
C ASP A 84 1.18 -0.87 -6.42
N LEU A 85 1.55 -1.71 -5.44
CA LEU A 85 2.95 -1.85 -5.05
C LEU A 85 3.65 -2.91 -5.92
N PRO A 86 4.84 -2.61 -6.46
CA PRO A 86 5.57 -3.56 -7.29
C PRO A 86 6.08 -4.76 -6.47
N ASN A 87 6.18 -5.92 -7.14
CA ASN A 87 6.64 -7.17 -6.51
C ASN A 87 8.13 -7.16 -6.09
N SER A 88 8.88 -6.13 -6.44
CA SER A 88 10.27 -5.89 -6.06
C SER A 88 10.42 -5.09 -4.76
N LEU A 89 9.32 -4.50 -4.24
CA LEU A 89 9.40 -3.56 -3.11
C LEU A 89 9.80 -4.28 -1.82
N ILE A 90 10.86 -3.77 -1.19
CA ILE A 90 11.47 -4.30 0.04
C ILE A 90 11.12 -3.42 1.24
N LEU A 91 11.15 -2.09 1.06
CA LEU A 91 10.88 -1.11 2.10
C LEU A 91 9.82 -0.12 1.65
N LEU A 92 8.83 0.10 2.53
CA LEU A 92 7.80 1.12 2.38
C LEU A 92 7.69 1.97 3.64
N GLU A 93 8.02 3.27 3.52
CA GLU A 93 7.77 4.27 4.55
C GLU A 93 6.71 5.26 4.07
N CYS A 94 5.48 5.10 4.56
CA CYS A 94 4.33 5.92 4.21
C CYS A 94 3.64 6.55 5.43
N TYR A 95 4.35 6.64 6.55
CA TYR A 95 3.80 7.21 7.78
C TYR A 95 3.51 8.72 7.65
N ASN A 96 2.67 9.23 8.56
CA ASN A 96 2.25 10.63 8.59
C ASN A 96 1.67 11.09 7.23
N ASN A 97 0.56 10.46 6.86
CA ASN A 97 -0.25 10.74 5.68
C ASN A 97 -1.75 10.66 6.04
N SER A 98 -2.64 10.60 5.05
CA SER A 98 -4.09 10.44 5.24
C SER A 98 -4.62 9.13 4.65
N LEU A 99 -3.79 8.06 4.69
CA LEU A 99 -4.14 6.76 4.11
C LEU A 99 -5.26 6.10 4.92
N SER A 100 -6.37 5.74 4.25
CA SER A 100 -7.47 4.99 4.86
C SER A 100 -7.29 3.48 4.79
N ASN A 101 -6.51 3.01 3.82
CA ASN A 101 -6.15 1.61 3.63
C ASN A 101 -4.77 1.50 2.97
N LEU A 102 -4.22 0.29 2.97
CA LEU A 102 -3.03 -0.06 2.21
C LEU A 102 -3.42 -0.97 1.04
N PRO A 103 -2.76 -0.87 -0.12
CA PRO A 103 -2.94 -1.83 -1.21
C PRO A 103 -2.42 -3.22 -0.79
N LYS A 104 -2.57 -4.20 -1.67
CA LYS A 104 -1.98 -5.52 -1.45
C LYS A 104 -0.46 -5.40 -1.28
N LEU A 105 0.07 -5.95 -0.18
CA LEU A 105 1.50 -5.93 0.09
C LEU A 105 2.21 -7.04 -0.69
N PRO A 106 3.35 -6.73 -1.34
CA PRO A 106 4.11 -7.73 -2.09
C PRO A 106 4.86 -8.70 -1.15
N ASN A 107 5.09 -9.92 -1.63
CA ASN A 107 5.80 -10.96 -0.87
C ASN A 107 7.30 -10.66 -0.66
N SER A 108 7.85 -9.65 -1.29
CA SER A 108 9.22 -9.15 -1.12
C SER A 108 9.35 -8.17 0.03
N LEU A 109 8.23 -7.60 0.54
CA LEU A 109 8.27 -6.53 1.53
C LEU A 109 8.82 -7.04 2.85
N ILE A 110 9.87 -6.39 3.36
CA ILE A 110 10.56 -6.71 4.61
C ILE A 110 10.20 -5.70 5.71
N GLU A 111 10.07 -4.42 5.35
CA GLU A 111 9.83 -3.35 6.31
C GLU A 111 8.65 -2.47 5.86
N LEU A 112 7.72 -2.23 6.78
CA LEU A 112 6.54 -1.38 6.58
C LEU A 112 6.41 -0.40 7.74
N TYR A 113 6.45 0.89 7.41
CA TYR A 113 6.21 2.00 8.35
C TYR A 113 5.00 2.78 7.86
N CYS A 114 3.83 2.58 8.49
CA CYS A 114 2.57 3.21 8.11
C CYS A 114 1.84 3.88 9.29
N GLN A 115 2.55 4.17 10.38
CA GLN A 115 2.01 4.86 11.55
C GLN A 115 1.53 6.28 11.21
N TYR A 116 0.69 6.87 12.07
CA TYR A 116 0.13 8.21 11.88
C TYR A 116 -0.62 8.36 10.54
N ASN A 117 -1.61 7.49 10.34
CA ASN A 117 -2.56 7.49 9.23
C ASN A 117 -3.99 7.28 9.75
N ILE A 118 -4.94 7.07 8.87
CA ILE A 118 -6.34 6.76 9.23
C ILE A 118 -6.74 5.34 8.80
N ILE A 119 -5.76 4.40 8.82
CA ILE A 119 -5.95 3.01 8.40
C ILE A 119 -6.86 2.28 9.38
N SER A 120 -7.98 1.78 8.89
CA SER A 120 -8.97 1.05 9.67
C SER A 120 -8.86 -0.48 9.54
N ASN A 121 -8.11 -0.97 8.55
CA ASN A 121 -7.93 -2.39 8.29
C ASN A 121 -6.55 -2.67 7.70
N LEU A 122 -5.88 -3.75 8.17
CA LEU A 122 -4.61 -4.18 7.58
C LEU A 122 -4.86 -5.21 6.47
N PRO A 123 -4.16 -5.12 5.33
CA PRO A 123 -4.17 -6.16 4.32
C PRO A 123 -3.51 -7.44 4.84
N GLU A 124 -3.49 -8.48 4.02
CA GLU A 124 -2.70 -9.67 4.33
C GLU A 124 -1.21 -9.31 4.43
N LEU A 125 -0.60 -9.57 5.60
CA LEU A 125 0.83 -9.31 5.80
C LEU A 125 1.65 -10.45 5.19
N PRO A 126 2.67 -10.14 4.37
CA PRO A 126 3.54 -11.16 3.79
C PRO A 126 4.42 -11.83 4.85
N ASN A 127 4.81 -13.08 4.61
CA ASN A 127 5.68 -13.83 5.53
C ASN A 127 7.11 -13.26 5.61
N SER A 128 7.53 -12.50 4.61
CA SER A 128 8.82 -11.80 4.56
C SER A 128 8.91 -10.62 5.51
N LEU A 129 7.77 -10.10 5.97
CA LEU A 129 7.71 -8.87 6.76
C LEU A 129 8.35 -9.09 8.13
N SER A 130 9.47 -8.44 8.39
CA SER A 130 10.20 -8.49 9.65
C SER A 130 9.82 -7.34 10.60
N SER A 131 9.44 -6.20 10.03
CA SER A 131 9.09 -4.98 10.79
C SER A 131 7.81 -4.37 10.23
N CYS A 132 6.83 -4.14 11.12
CA CYS A 132 5.56 -3.52 10.76
C CYS A 132 5.15 -2.53 11.86
N TYR A 133 5.20 -1.24 11.54
CA TYR A 133 4.82 -0.17 12.44
C TYR A 133 3.55 0.49 11.91
N TYR A 134 2.45 0.41 12.68
CA TYR A 134 1.12 0.90 12.31
C TYR A 134 0.42 1.66 13.45
N GLU A 135 1.18 2.09 14.46
CA GLU A 135 0.68 2.86 15.60
C GLU A 135 0.02 4.16 15.15
N CYS A 136 -0.82 4.73 16.00
CA CYS A 136 -1.56 5.95 15.68
C CYS A 136 -2.42 5.83 14.40
N ASN A 137 -3.05 4.66 14.25
CA ASN A 137 -4.09 4.35 13.27
C ASN A 137 -5.33 3.80 14.00
N PRO A 138 -6.54 3.95 13.46
CA PRO A 138 -7.74 3.34 14.05
C PRO A 138 -7.61 1.82 14.28
N ILE A 139 -6.97 1.10 13.35
CA ILE A 139 -6.74 -0.35 13.47
C ILE A 139 -5.86 -0.71 14.66
N TYR A 140 -4.92 0.14 15.07
CA TYR A 140 -4.04 -0.10 16.21
C TYR A 140 -4.83 -0.25 17.51
N GLU A 141 -5.75 0.68 17.78
CA GLU A 141 -6.59 0.63 18.99
C GLU A 141 -7.51 -0.59 18.97
N TYR A 142 -8.03 -0.95 17.81
CA TYR A 142 -8.85 -2.15 17.66
C TYR A 142 -8.06 -3.43 17.97
N ILE A 143 -6.85 -3.60 17.41
CA ILE A 143 -6.00 -4.77 17.66
C ILE A 143 -5.56 -4.81 19.13
N LYS A 144 -5.21 -3.67 19.70
CA LYS A 144 -4.84 -3.56 21.13
C LYS A 144 -5.99 -3.96 22.05
N GLN A 145 -7.22 -3.57 21.73
CA GLN A 145 -8.38 -3.85 22.56
C GLN A 145 -8.86 -5.30 22.47
N TYR A 146 -8.86 -5.89 21.28
CA TYR A 146 -9.52 -7.18 21.02
C TYR A 146 -8.56 -8.36 20.79
N PHE A 147 -7.28 -8.09 20.57
CA PHE A 147 -6.26 -9.10 20.26
C PHE A 147 -4.99 -8.95 21.11
N ASP A 148 -5.08 -8.31 22.28
CA ASP A 148 -3.96 -8.06 23.22
C ASP A 148 -2.73 -7.39 22.54
N GLY A 149 -2.97 -6.60 21.48
CA GLY A 149 -1.92 -5.99 20.67
C GLY A 149 -1.24 -6.94 19.67
N GLU A 150 -1.67 -8.19 19.58
CA GLU A 150 -1.06 -9.21 18.73
C GLU A 150 -1.60 -9.16 17.30
N THR A 151 -0.89 -8.49 16.41
CA THR A 151 -1.25 -8.34 14.98
C THR A 151 -1.44 -9.68 14.27
N LYS A 152 -0.65 -10.70 14.63
CA LYS A 152 -0.77 -12.06 14.06
C LYS A 152 -2.12 -12.68 14.38
N ASN A 153 -2.62 -12.51 15.60
CA ASN A 153 -3.93 -13.04 16.03
C ASN A 153 -5.07 -12.37 15.26
N TYR A 154 -4.98 -11.05 15.03
CA TYR A 154 -5.94 -10.31 14.20
C TYR A 154 -5.96 -10.83 12.75
N ILE A 155 -4.80 -11.01 12.14
CA ILE A 155 -4.70 -11.49 10.75
C ILE A 155 -5.20 -12.92 10.62
N GLU A 156 -4.83 -13.80 11.55
CA GLU A 156 -5.31 -15.18 11.57
C GLU A 156 -6.83 -15.24 11.77
N HIS A 157 -7.38 -14.41 12.66
CA HIS A 157 -8.83 -14.27 12.82
C HIS A 157 -9.50 -13.86 11.50
N ASN A 158 -9.00 -12.83 10.82
CA ASN A 158 -9.56 -12.37 9.55
C ASN A 158 -9.45 -13.44 8.44
N LYS A 159 -8.34 -14.16 8.36
CA LYS A 159 -8.18 -15.30 7.43
C LYS A 159 -9.21 -16.39 7.71
N ASN A 160 -9.41 -16.74 8.97
CA ASN A 160 -10.39 -17.74 9.38
C ASN A 160 -11.83 -17.30 9.09
N MET A 161 -12.17 -16.06 9.35
CA MET A 161 -13.49 -15.49 9.01
C MET A 161 -13.75 -15.54 7.51
N ARG A 162 -12.80 -15.11 6.67
CA ARG A 162 -12.91 -15.20 5.21
C ARG A 162 -13.10 -16.64 4.74
N ARG A 163 -12.37 -17.61 5.31
CA ARG A 163 -12.51 -19.05 4.99
C ARG A 163 -13.88 -19.58 5.39
N ILE A 164 -14.37 -19.22 6.59
CA ILE A 164 -15.71 -19.62 7.05
C ILE A 164 -16.78 -19.05 6.13
N PHE A 165 -16.67 -17.78 5.73
CA PHE A 165 -17.59 -17.15 4.79
C PHE A 165 -17.54 -17.78 3.40
N ALA A 166 -16.35 -18.01 2.85
CA ALA A 166 -16.19 -18.68 1.55
C ALA A 166 -16.81 -20.07 1.56
N ASN A 167 -16.62 -20.84 2.65
CA ASN A 167 -17.23 -22.17 2.81
C ASN A 167 -18.75 -22.06 2.96
N LYS A 168 -19.27 -21.09 3.72
CA LYS A 168 -20.72 -20.84 3.84
C LYS A 168 -21.31 -20.47 2.49
N ILE A 169 -20.66 -19.57 1.71
CA ILE A 169 -21.09 -19.19 0.37
C ILE A 169 -21.07 -20.40 -0.57
N SER A 170 -20.01 -21.23 -0.53
CA SER A 170 -19.88 -22.41 -1.36
C SER A 170 -20.97 -23.46 -1.05
N ASN A 171 -21.17 -23.79 0.22
CA ASN A 171 -22.20 -24.72 0.66
C ASN A 171 -23.60 -24.21 0.31
N TRP A 172 -23.84 -22.93 0.58
CA TRP A 172 -25.09 -22.28 0.24
C TRP A 172 -25.33 -22.22 -1.30
N PHE A 173 -24.28 -22.01 -2.11
CA PHE A 173 -24.38 -22.07 -3.57
C PHE A 173 -24.80 -23.45 -4.06
N LEU A 174 -24.31 -24.51 -3.40
CA LEU A 174 -24.71 -25.89 -3.67
C LEU A 174 -26.18 -26.13 -3.29
N GLU A 175 -26.63 -25.64 -2.14
CA GLU A 175 -28.01 -25.72 -1.71
C GLU A 175 -28.96 -24.92 -2.62
N CYS A 176 -28.55 -23.71 -3.03
CA CYS A 176 -29.37 -22.82 -3.85
C CYS A 176 -29.43 -23.23 -5.32
N LYS A 177 -28.46 -23.99 -5.84
CA LYS A 177 -28.45 -24.48 -7.21
C LYS A 177 -29.72 -25.28 -7.56
N TYR A 178 -30.39 -25.86 -6.57
CA TYR A 178 -31.57 -26.68 -6.72
C TYR A 178 -32.83 -26.07 -6.09
N ASN A 179 -32.79 -24.82 -5.61
CA ASN A 179 -33.91 -24.20 -4.88
C ASN A 179 -34.48 -23.00 -5.67
N PRO A 180 -35.79 -22.98 -5.96
CA PRO A 180 -36.44 -21.87 -6.68
C PRO A 180 -36.45 -20.53 -5.94
N LYS A 181 -36.08 -20.48 -4.63
CA LYS A 181 -35.91 -19.24 -3.85
C LYS A 181 -34.51 -18.60 -3.97
N TYR A 182 -33.70 -19.04 -4.93
CA TYR A 182 -32.33 -18.61 -5.17
C TYR A 182 -32.09 -17.11 -5.09
N LEU A 183 -32.98 -16.30 -5.71
CA LEU A 183 -32.80 -14.84 -5.77
C LEU A 183 -32.90 -14.19 -4.39
N TYR A 184 -33.86 -14.63 -3.56
CA TYR A 184 -34.05 -14.11 -2.22
C TYR A 184 -32.87 -14.45 -1.30
N CYS A 185 -32.38 -15.68 -1.37
CA CYS A 185 -31.24 -16.12 -0.57
C CYS A 185 -29.96 -15.35 -0.95
N ARG A 186 -29.75 -15.10 -2.25
CA ARG A 186 -28.60 -14.30 -2.74
C ARG A 186 -28.63 -12.87 -2.21
N GLN A 187 -29.79 -12.22 -2.23
CA GLN A 187 -29.94 -10.85 -1.73
C GLN A 187 -29.71 -10.77 -0.22
N LYS A 188 -30.19 -11.75 0.54
CA LYS A 188 -30.01 -11.83 1.98
C LYS A 188 -28.52 -12.01 2.34
N LEU A 189 -27.81 -12.90 1.64
CA LEU A 189 -26.39 -13.16 1.92
C LEU A 189 -25.49 -11.98 1.55
N MET A 190 -25.78 -11.30 0.44
CA MET A 190 -25.07 -10.08 0.06
C MET A 190 -25.25 -8.99 1.09
N LYS A 191 -26.48 -8.84 1.64
CA LYS A 191 -26.75 -7.88 2.70
C LYS A 191 -26.00 -8.21 3.99
N GLU A 192 -25.98 -9.48 4.41
CA GLU A 192 -25.22 -9.93 5.58
C GLU A 192 -23.69 -9.77 5.37
N TYR A 193 -23.21 -9.94 4.15
CA TYR A 193 -21.81 -9.69 3.79
C TYR A 193 -21.46 -8.19 3.90
N ASP A 194 -22.29 -7.32 3.34
CA ASP A 194 -22.11 -5.86 3.39
C ASP A 194 -22.18 -5.32 4.84
N GLU A 195 -23.05 -5.89 5.70
CA GLU A 195 -23.16 -5.54 7.13
C GLU A 195 -21.92 -5.96 7.97
N LEU A 196 -21.15 -6.95 7.50
CA LEU A 196 -19.96 -7.46 8.21
C LEU A 196 -18.65 -6.82 7.75
N TYR A 197 -18.63 -6.18 6.58
CA TYR A 197 -17.43 -5.65 5.94
C TYR A 197 -17.50 -4.15 5.59
N ASN A 198 -18.60 -3.45 5.92
CA ASN A 198 -18.76 -2.01 5.94
C ASN A 198 -18.99 -1.53 7.37
#